data_c836f0653dc2a710dbd986925ab27209
#
_entry.id   c836f0653dc2a710dbd986925ab27209
#
_cell.length_a   1.000
_cell.length_b   1.000
_cell.length_c   1.000
_cell.angle_alpha   90.00
_cell.angle_beta   90.00
_cell.angle_gamma   90.00
#
_symmetry.space_group_name_H-M   'P 1'
#
loop_
_entity.id
_entity.type
_entity.pdbx_description
1 polymer ?
#
loop_
_entity_poly.entity_id
_entity_poly.type
_entity_poly.pdbx_seq_one_letter_code
_entity_poly.pdbx_strand_id
1 'polypeptide(L)' 'MVYCLKIIKKDGNVTNYYFSSYEELDYNATLCQFSTNIVKAIGLEVGLFKNKTLFEIG' A
#
# COMPACT_ATOMS: atom_id res chain seq x y z
N MET A 1 -7.73 -7.61 -11.87
CA MET A 1 -6.65 -6.70 -11.48
C MET A 1 -6.20 -6.99 -10.06
N VAL A 2 -4.93 -6.79 -9.80
CA VAL A 2 -4.37 -6.97 -8.47
C VAL A 2 -3.79 -5.65 -8.01
N TYR A 3 -4.04 -5.32 -6.75
CA TYR A 3 -3.53 -4.11 -6.12
C TYR A 3 -2.62 -4.49 -4.96
N CYS A 4 -1.63 -3.66 -4.69
CA CYS A 4 -0.68 -3.91 -3.61
C CYS A 4 -0.58 -2.67 -2.73
N LEU A 5 -0.58 -2.88 -1.42
CA LEU A 5 -0.29 -1.83 -0.45
C LEU A 5 1.06 -2.16 0.18
N LYS A 6 2.07 -1.36 -0.15
CA LYS A 6 3.41 -1.50 0.40
C LYS A 6 3.54 -0.61 1.62
N ILE A 7 3.81 -1.20 2.75
CA ILE A 7 3.89 -0.48 4.02
C ILE A 7 5.34 -0.51 4.53
N ILE A 8 5.87 0.67 4.80
CA ILE A 8 7.20 0.83 5.36
C ILE A 8 7.06 1.29 6.80
N LYS A 9 7.57 0.48 7.72
CA LYS A 9 7.47 0.74 9.16
C LYS A 9 8.69 1.48 9.68
N LYS A 10 8.57 2.03 10.88
CA LYS A 10 9.65 2.79 11.53
C LYS A 10 10.92 1.97 11.73
N ASP A 11 10.77 0.67 11.95
CA ASP A 11 11.92 -0.23 12.16
C ASP A 11 12.61 -0.64 10.86
N GLY A 12 12.15 -0.12 9.71
CA GLY A 12 12.69 -0.43 8.41
C GLY A 12 12.06 -1.65 7.73
N ASN A 13 11.16 -2.34 8.41
CA ASN A 13 10.46 -3.48 7.80
C ASN A 13 9.48 -3.02 6.73
N VAL A 14 9.44 -3.78 5.63
CA VAL A 14 8.53 -3.54 4.52
C VAL A 14 7.60 -4.72 4.41
N THR A 15 6.29 -4.44 4.37
CA THR A 15 5.26 -5.47 4.22
C THR A 15 4.40 -5.13 3.02
N ASN A 16 4.08 -6.14 2.21
CA ASN A 16 3.22 -5.98 1.05
C ASN A 16 1.93 -6.75 1.27
N TYR A 17 0.80 -6.06 1.08
CA TYR A 17 -0.53 -6.67 1.14
C TYR A 17 -1.15 -6.58 -0.25
N TYR A 18 -1.83 -7.65 -0.67
CA TYR A 18 -2.42 -7.74 -2.00
C TYR A 18 -3.94 -7.78 -1.91
N PHE A 19 -4.59 -7.05 -2.80
CA PHE A 19 -6.05 -6.93 -2.83
C PHE A 19 -6.57 -7.14 -4.25
N SER A 20 -7.81 -7.61 -4.37
CA SER A 20 -8.44 -7.82 -5.66
C SER A 20 -9.23 -6.61 -6.16
N SER A 21 -9.45 -5.61 -5.32
CA SER A 21 -10.19 -4.40 -5.70
C SER A 21 -9.53 -3.14 -5.18
N TYR A 22 -9.75 -2.04 -5.91
CA TYR A 22 -9.26 -0.73 -5.48
C TYR A 22 -9.91 -0.29 -4.17
N GLU A 23 -11.17 -0.64 -3.97
CA GLU A 23 -11.88 -0.29 -2.73
C GLU A 23 -11.22 -0.88 -1.50
N GLU A 24 -10.78 -2.14 -1.57
CA GLU A 24 -10.06 -2.79 -0.49
C GLU A 24 -8.71 -2.11 -0.24
N LEU A 25 -7.99 -1.77 -1.31
CA LEU A 25 -6.73 -1.05 -1.21
C LEU A 25 -6.93 0.29 -0.50
N ASP A 26 -7.90 1.06 -0.96
CA ASP A 26 -8.18 2.38 -0.41
C ASP A 26 -8.58 2.33 1.05
N TYR A 27 -9.44 1.39 1.41
CA TYR A 27 -9.87 1.19 2.79
C TYR A 27 -8.69 0.90 3.71
N ASN A 28 -7.84 -0.02 3.32
CA ASN A 28 -6.68 -0.40 4.13
C ASN A 28 -5.64 0.71 4.19
N ALA A 29 -5.46 1.46 3.10
CA ALA A 29 -4.56 2.61 3.09
C ALA A 29 -5.05 3.70 4.04
N THR A 30 -6.36 3.92 4.09
CA THR A 30 -6.95 4.87 5.02
C THR A 30 -6.69 4.47 6.47
N LEU A 31 -6.81 3.19 6.79
CA LEU A 31 -6.50 2.69 8.13
C LEU A 31 -5.04 2.92 8.50
N CYS A 32 -4.13 2.83 7.54
CA CYS A 32 -2.70 3.04 7.78
C CYS A 32 -2.40 4.47 8.24
N GLN A 33 -3.21 5.44 7.87
CA GLN A 33 -3.01 6.84 8.27
C GLN A 33 -3.11 7.02 9.78
N PHE A 34 -3.79 6.12 10.46
CA PHE A 34 -3.98 6.20 11.91
C PHE A 34 -2.91 5.44 12.70
N SER A 35 -1.97 4.79 12.02
CA SER A 35 -0.93 4.03 12.68
C SER A 35 0.32 4.90 12.89
N THR A 36 0.84 4.90 14.11
CA THR A 36 2.05 5.64 14.45
C THR A 36 3.33 4.87 14.10
N ASN A 37 3.21 3.58 13.75
CA ASN A 37 4.35 2.73 13.41
C ASN A 37 4.70 2.73 11.94
N ILE A 38 3.86 3.34 11.11
CA ILE A 38 4.04 3.36 9.66
C ILE A 38 4.64 4.69 9.25
N VAL A 39 5.76 4.63 8.52
CA VAL A 39 6.42 5.82 7.98
C VAL A 39 5.82 6.19 6.63
N LYS A 40 5.52 5.17 5.81
CA LYS A 40 5.04 5.39 4.45
C LYS A 40 4.15 4.23 4.01
N ALA A 41 3.12 4.54 3.24
CA ALA A 41 2.28 3.55 2.59
C ALA A 41 2.16 3.92 1.10
N ILE A 42 2.37 2.94 0.23
CA ILE A 42 2.35 3.16 -1.22
C ILE A 42 1.31 2.21 -1.83
N GLY A 43 0.33 2.79 -2.52
CA GLY A 43 -0.67 2.01 -3.25
C GLY A 43 -0.24 1.80 -4.68
N LEU A 44 -0.25 0.55 -5.12
CA LEU A 44 0.21 0.15 -6.45
C LEU A 44 -0.86 -0.66 -7.18
N GLU A 45 -0.93 -0.48 -8.49
CA GLU A 45 -1.64 -1.39 -9.38
C GLU A 45 -0.60 -2.34 -9.96
N VAL A 46 -0.77 -3.65 -9.73
CA VAL A 46 0.18 -4.65 -10.18
C VAL A 46 -0.07 -4.99 -11.64
N GLY A 47 0.91 -4.74 -12.49
CA GLY A 47 0.85 -5.06 -13.91
C GLY A 47 1.70 -6.26 -14.27
N LEU A 48 1.60 -6.70 -15.54
CA LEU A 48 2.36 -7.83 -16.04
C LEU A 48 3.86 -7.55 -16.15
N PHE A 49 4.22 -6.33 -16.53
CA PHE A 49 5.61 -5.96 -16.76
C PHE A 49 6.14 -4.95 -15.74
N LYS A 50 5.25 -4.14 -15.20
CA LYS A 50 5.62 -3.15 -14.19
C LYS A 50 4.41 -2.78 -13.35
N ASN A 51 4.67 -2.27 -12.16
CA ASN A 51 3.63 -1.78 -11.27
C ASN A 51 3.44 -0.29 -11.47
N LYS A 52 2.21 0.17 -11.33
CA LYS A 52 1.88 1.59 -11.41
C LYS A 52 1.59 2.13 -10.02
N THR A 53 2.30 3.16 -9.61
CA THR A 53 2.02 3.82 -8.34
C THR A 53 0.76 4.66 -8.46
N LEU A 54 -0.22 4.37 -7.60
CA LEU A 54 -1.49 5.08 -7.58
C LEU A 54 -1.47 6.24 -6.58
N PHE A 55 -0.83 6.04 -5.43
CA PHE A 55 -0.73 7.08 -4.41
C PHE A 55 0.38 6.72 -3.41
N GLU A 56 0.82 7.72 -2.66
CA GLU A 56 1.73 7.56 -1.56
C GLU A 56 1.20 8.34 -0.35
N ILE A 57 1.33 7.76 0.83
CA ILE A 57 0.95 8.36 2.10
C ILE A 57 2.19 8.41 3.00
N GLY A 58 2.50 9.58 3.49
CA GLY A 58 3.66 9.76 4.38
C GLY A 58 4.81 10.56 3.85
#